data_f00b402d2e9d61cd547deeedb6f32788
#
_entry.id   f00b402d2e9d61cd547deeedb6f32788
#
_cell.length_a   1.000
_cell.length_b   1.000
_cell.length_c   1.000
_cell.angle_alpha   90.00
_cell.angle_beta   90.00
_cell.angle_gamma   90.00
#
_symmetry.space_group_name_H-M   'P 1'
#
loop_
_entity.id
_entity.type
_entity.pdbx_description
1 polymer ?
#
loop_
_entity_poly.entity_id
_entity_poly.type
_entity_poly.pdbx_seq_one_letter_code
_entity_poly.pdbx_strand_id
1 'polypeptide(L)'
;DLISPLDKRVHRYFPDFIIKVKESTGQIKTYVIEVKPKRQTVEPKKKSRVTKSYIYECKTYAVNKAKWKAATEFCEDRRIEFKIITEDELGLK
;
A
#
# COMPACT_ATOMS: atom_id res chain seq x y z
N ASP A 1 0.70 10.16 -10.26
CA ASP A 1 2.11 9.78 -10.17
C ASP A 1 2.67 10.07 -8.78
N LEU A 2 3.55 9.22 -8.30
CA LEU A 2 4.13 9.32 -6.95
C LEU A 2 5.64 9.55 -7.05
N ILE A 3 6.16 10.28 -6.07
CA ILE A 3 7.60 10.53 -5.98
C ILE A 3 8.20 9.57 -4.96
N SER A 4 9.18 8.78 -5.41
CA SER A 4 9.86 7.85 -4.52
C SER A 4 10.82 8.61 -3.57
N PRO A 5 10.83 8.29 -2.26
CA PRO A 5 11.74 8.95 -1.33
C PRO A 5 13.21 8.53 -1.50
N LEU A 6 13.49 7.43 -2.23
CA LEU A 6 14.85 6.92 -2.41
C LEU A 6 15.57 7.56 -3.60
N ASP A 7 14.90 7.72 -4.72
CA ASP A 7 15.52 8.24 -5.95
C ASP A 7 14.88 9.53 -6.44
N LYS A 8 13.85 9.99 -5.76
CA LYS A 8 13.10 11.20 -6.08
C LYS A 8 12.58 11.26 -7.51
N ARG A 9 12.40 10.08 -8.12
CA ARG A 9 11.78 9.95 -9.42
C ARG A 9 10.28 9.82 -9.28
N VAL A 10 9.56 10.28 -10.29
CA VAL A 10 8.11 10.10 -10.33
C VAL A 10 7.81 8.70 -10.80
N HIS A 11 7.05 7.96 -10.00
CA HIS A 11 6.63 6.60 -10.34
C HIS A 11 5.12 6.57 -10.56
N ARG A 12 4.69 5.77 -11.53
CA ARG A 12 3.27 5.52 -11.71
C ARG A 12 2.80 4.54 -10.66
N TYR A 13 1.62 4.81 -10.12
CA TYR A 13 0.98 3.93 -9.16
C TYR A 13 -0.19 3.21 -9.82
N PHE A 14 -0.14 1.88 -9.81
CA PHE A 14 -1.21 1.05 -10.33
C PHE A 14 -1.75 0.20 -9.19
N PRO A 15 -2.97 0.48 -8.71
CA PRO A 15 -3.59 -0.38 -7.72
C PRO A 15 -3.93 -1.73 -8.33
N ASP A 16 -3.98 -2.78 -7.50
CA ASP A 16 -4.35 -4.10 -7.97
C ASP A 16 -5.83 -4.17 -8.36
N PHE A 17 -6.69 -3.51 -7.58
CA PHE A 17 -8.13 -3.52 -7.83
C PHE A 17 -8.77 -2.18 -7.54
N ILE A 18 -9.78 -1.86 -8.33
CA ILE A 18 -10.69 -0.75 -8.03
C ILE A 18 -12.09 -1.36 -8.01
N ILE A 19 -12.77 -1.24 -6.86
CA ILE A 19 -14.08 -1.84 -6.64
C ILE A 19 -15.10 -0.76 -6.31
N LYS A 20 -16.27 -0.84 -6.94
CA LYS A 20 -17.40 0.02 -6.62
C LYS A 20 -18.46 -0.83 -5.94
N VAL A 21 -18.90 -0.39 -4.76
CA VAL A 21 -19.91 -1.10 -3.98
C VAL A 21 -21.10 -0.19 -3.78
N LYS A 22 -22.30 -0.70 -4.08
CA LYS A 22 -23.54 0.02 -3.80
C LYS A 22 -23.98 -0.30 -2.38
N GLU A 23 -24.08 0.73 -1.55
CA GLU A 23 -24.50 0.57 -0.17
C GLU A 23 -26.03 0.50 -0.07
N SER A 24 -26.53 0.04 1.08
CA SER A 24 -27.96 -0.08 1.35
C SER A 24 -28.68 1.27 1.23
N THR A 25 -27.96 2.37 1.43
CA THR A 25 -28.50 3.74 1.29
C THR A 25 -28.65 4.18 -0.16
N GLY A 26 -28.17 3.36 -1.11
CA GLY A 26 -28.17 3.72 -2.53
C GLY A 26 -26.91 4.43 -3.00
N GLN A 27 -26.03 4.79 -2.10
CA GLN A 27 -24.76 5.43 -2.46
C GLN A 27 -23.77 4.42 -3.01
N ILE A 28 -22.94 4.87 -3.94
CA ILE A 28 -21.86 4.05 -4.49
C ILE A 28 -20.56 4.46 -3.82
N LYS A 29 -19.89 3.50 -3.20
CA LYS A 29 -18.60 3.73 -2.55
C LYS A 29 -17.51 3.04 -3.37
N THR A 30 -16.44 3.77 -3.65
CA THR A 30 -15.32 3.26 -4.43
C THR A 30 -14.16 2.93 -3.51
N TYR A 31 -13.59 1.75 -3.72
CA TYR A 31 -12.41 1.28 -2.99
C TYR A 31 -11.26 1.05 -3.94
N VAL A 32 -10.09 1.54 -3.58
CA VAL A 32 -8.84 1.20 -4.24
C VAL A 32 -8.14 0.20 -3.34
N ILE A 33 -7.85 -0.99 -3.88
CA ILE A 33 -7.32 -2.10 -3.09
C ILE A 33 -5.95 -2.51 -3.62
N GLU A 34 -5.00 -2.62 -2.71
CA GLU A 34 -3.69 -3.18 -3.00
C GLU A 34 -3.49 -4.45 -2.17
N VAL A 35 -3.06 -5.52 -2.83
CA VAL A 35 -2.78 -6.80 -2.17
C VAL A 35 -1.29 -6.91 -1.93
N LYS A 36 -0.90 -7.10 -0.67
CA LYS A 36 0.50 -7.24 -0.28
C LYS A 36 0.65 -8.36 0.75
N PRO A 37 1.78 -9.08 0.74
CA PRO A 37 2.07 -10.01 1.84
C PRO A 37 2.15 -9.24 3.16
N LYS A 38 1.61 -9.84 4.22
CA LYS A 38 1.59 -9.21 5.53
C LYS A 38 2.98 -8.74 5.98
N ARG A 39 4.01 -9.52 5.70
CA ARG A 39 5.40 -9.19 6.04
C ARG A 39 5.86 -7.86 5.43
N GLN A 40 5.27 -7.44 4.31
CA GLN A 40 5.61 -6.18 3.63
C GLN A 40 4.80 -5.00 4.15
N THR A 41 3.78 -5.24 4.96
CA THR A 41 2.95 -4.18 5.54
C THR A 41 3.42 -3.73 6.91
N VAL A 42 4.41 -4.40 7.47
CA VAL A 42 4.99 -4.08 8.77
C VAL A 42 6.45 -3.72 8.63
N GLU A 43 6.94 -2.88 9.56
CA GLU A 43 8.33 -2.49 9.57
C GLU A 43 9.22 -3.71 9.81
N PRO A 44 10.31 -3.89 9.02
CA PRO A 44 11.23 -4.99 9.26
C PRO A 44 11.81 -4.94 10.67
N LYS A 45 11.88 -6.09 11.32
CA LYS A 45 12.43 -6.20 12.66
C LYS A 45 13.91 -5.86 12.66
N LYS A 46 14.32 -5.05 13.64
CA LYS A 46 15.73 -4.72 13.81
C LYS A 46 16.52 -5.98 14.08
N LYS A 47 17.57 -6.19 13.31
CA LYS A 47 18.47 -7.35 13.45
C LYS A 47 19.79 -6.91 14.05
N SER A 48 20.41 -7.79 14.82
CA SER A 48 21.74 -7.56 15.40
C SER A 48 22.80 -7.46 14.32
N ARG A 49 22.61 -8.13 13.20
CA ARG A 49 23.53 -8.11 12.07
C ARG A 49 22.84 -7.49 10.85
N VAL A 50 23.45 -6.44 10.32
CA VAL A 50 22.94 -5.76 9.14
C VAL A 50 23.45 -6.48 7.88
N THR A 51 22.53 -7.02 7.10
CA THR A 51 22.83 -7.72 5.84
C THR A 51 22.29 -6.92 4.67
N LYS A 52 22.73 -7.24 3.45
CA LYS A 52 22.19 -6.61 2.24
C LYS A 52 20.69 -6.87 2.12
N SER A 53 20.24 -8.06 2.51
CA SER A 53 18.84 -8.43 2.50
C SER A 53 18.02 -7.55 3.44
N TYR A 54 18.52 -7.31 4.65
CA TYR A 54 17.86 -6.44 5.61
C TYR A 54 17.77 -5.01 5.12
N ILE A 55 18.85 -4.49 4.54
CA ILE A 55 18.86 -3.13 3.97
C ILE A 55 17.82 -3.02 2.85
N TYR A 56 17.73 -4.03 1.99
CA TYR A 56 16.75 -4.07 0.90
C TYR A 56 15.31 -4.07 1.45
N GLU A 57 15.05 -4.88 2.48
CA GLU A 57 13.74 -4.91 3.11
C GLU A 57 13.34 -3.55 3.69
N CYS A 58 14.27 -2.87 4.36
CA CYS A 58 14.02 -1.55 4.92
C CYS A 58 13.73 -0.51 3.83
N LYS A 59 14.48 -0.53 2.74
CA LYS A 59 14.27 0.38 1.62
C LYS A 59 12.91 0.12 0.95
N THR A 60 12.58 -1.15 0.72
CA THR A 60 11.32 -1.54 0.12
C THR A 60 10.15 -1.08 0.98
N TYR A 61 10.23 -1.30 2.29
CA TYR A 61 9.20 -0.86 3.21
C TYR A 61 9.03 0.66 3.18
N ALA A 62 10.12 1.42 3.17
CA ALA A 62 10.07 2.89 3.12
C ALA A 62 9.41 3.38 1.83
N VAL A 63 9.74 2.79 0.69
CA VAL A 63 9.13 3.15 -0.60
C VAL A 63 7.64 2.83 -0.59
N ASN A 64 7.26 1.63 -0.14
CA ASN A 64 5.86 1.22 -0.08
C ASN A 64 5.06 2.12 0.85
N LYS A 65 5.60 2.43 2.01
CA LYS A 65 4.93 3.30 2.99
C LYS A 65 4.66 4.68 2.40
N ALA A 66 5.63 5.25 1.68
CA ALA A 66 5.45 6.53 1.01
C ALA A 66 4.38 6.46 -0.08
N LYS A 67 4.37 5.39 -0.87
CA LYS A 67 3.36 5.17 -1.90
C LYS A 67 1.97 5.04 -1.30
N TRP A 68 1.83 4.29 -0.21
CA TRP A 68 0.55 4.10 0.46
C TRP A 68 0.03 5.40 1.05
N LYS A 69 0.91 6.20 1.64
CA LYS A 69 0.53 7.52 2.17
C LYS A 69 0.01 8.42 1.06
N ALA A 70 0.73 8.49 -0.06
CA ALA A 70 0.32 9.31 -1.20
C ALA A 70 -1.00 8.79 -1.81
N ALA A 71 -1.16 7.47 -1.90
CA ALA A 71 -2.39 6.85 -2.40
C ALA A 71 -3.58 7.16 -1.47
N THR A 72 -3.36 7.10 -0.15
CA THR A 72 -4.40 7.42 0.82
C THR A 72 -4.85 8.87 0.68
N GLU A 73 -3.91 9.80 0.60
CA GLU A 73 -4.21 11.23 0.42
C GLU A 73 -4.95 11.49 -0.89
N PHE A 74 -4.50 10.87 -1.98
CA PHE A 74 -5.16 10.98 -3.27
C PHE A 74 -6.60 10.48 -3.22
N CYS A 75 -6.82 9.34 -2.56
CA CYS A 75 -8.15 8.76 -2.43
C CYS A 75 -9.06 9.60 -1.52
N GLU A 76 -8.53 10.11 -0.41
CA GLU A 76 -9.29 10.97 0.50
C GLU A 76 -9.81 12.22 -0.21
N ASP A 77 -8.97 12.86 -1.02
CA ASP A 77 -9.35 14.06 -1.77
C ASP A 77 -10.52 13.79 -2.73
N ARG A 78 -10.67 12.53 -3.16
CA ARG A 78 -11.71 12.13 -4.12
C ARG A 78 -12.83 11.31 -3.49
N ARG A 79 -12.85 11.23 -2.15
CA ARG A 79 -13.83 10.43 -1.40
C ARG A 79 -13.82 8.96 -1.80
N ILE A 80 -12.63 8.46 -2.10
CA ILE A 80 -12.37 7.04 -2.38
C ILE A 80 -11.66 6.47 -1.16
N GLU A 81 -11.97 5.23 -0.80
CA GLU A 81 -11.30 4.58 0.31
C GLU A 81 -10.15 3.71 -0.20
N PHE A 82 -8.96 3.88 0.37
CA PHE A 82 -7.80 3.09 0.05
C PHE A 82 -7.61 2.00 1.11
N LYS A 83 -7.44 0.75 0.66
CA LYS A 83 -7.23 -0.39 1.55
C LYS A 83 -6.06 -1.24 1.08
N ILE A 84 -5.29 -1.74 2.04
CA ILE A 84 -4.27 -2.75 1.79
C ILE A 84 -4.79 -4.06 2.37
N ILE A 85 -4.85 -5.09 1.52
CA ILE A 85 -5.34 -6.42 1.90
C ILE A 85 -4.17 -7.38 1.92
N THR A 86 -4.09 -8.17 2.98
CA THR A 86 -3.04 -9.19 3.12
C THR A 86 -3.66 -10.58 2.97
N GLU A 87 -2.80 -11.61 3.04
CA GLU A 87 -3.28 -12.99 2.99
C GLU A 87 -4.26 -13.33 4.10
N ASP A 88 -4.21 -12.60 5.22
CA ASP A 88 -5.15 -12.82 6.33
C ASP A 88 -6.59 -12.49 5.91
N GLU A 89 -6.78 -11.36 5.24
CA GLU A 89 -8.11 -10.94 4.76
C GLU A 89 -8.61 -11.82 3.61
N LEU A 90 -7.68 -12.38 2.84
CA LEU A 90 -8.04 -13.26 1.73
C LEU A 90 -8.30 -14.70 2.18
N GLY A 91 -8.03 -15.01 3.46
CA GLY A 91 -8.16 -16.35 3.99
C GLY A 91 -7.04 -17.30 3.57
N LEU A 92 -5.95 -16.79 3.05
CA LEU A 92 -4.77 -17.56 2.67
C LEU A 92 -3.81 -17.64 3.85
N LYS A 93 -3.25 -18.81 4.08
CA LYS A 93 -2.28 -19.02 5.15
C LYS A 93 -0.98 -19.63 4.63
#